data_5d25fd52704c0d682ff7ae82b5598e87
#
_entry.id   5d25fd52704c0d682ff7ae82b5598e87
#
_cell.length_a   1.000
_cell.length_b   1.000
_cell.length_c   1.000
_cell.angle_alpha   90.00
_cell.angle_beta   90.00
_cell.angle_gamma   90.00
#
_symmetry.space_group_name_H-M   'P 1'
#
loop_
_entity.id
_entity.type
_entity.pdbx_description
1 polymer ?
#
loop_
_entity_poly.entity_id
_entity_poly.type
_entity_poly.pdbx_seq_one_letter_code
_entity_poly.pdbx_strand_id
1 'polypeptide(L)'
;MDKNAIKKYAVWARKELLSRVAQKAQQYGITETEMVDAGADSINGKVLSAEEMQQRRALIAQINEKGYQQVMEEVAYTWFNRFSALRFMEVNGYLPSHVRVFTDENNAFKPQILAEALHLELDKLDKDKVYALKETEQTEELYKYLLIVQCNALNSILPGMFQTIADYTELLLPDNLLREGSVIEQMISQVPEDNWQDAVQIIGWLYQYYNNEKKDDVFATLKKNVKITKEVHFNTEEALNNFSNLL
;
A
#
# COMPACT_ATOMS: atom_id res chain seq x y z
N MET A 1 7.27 23.69 1.38
CA MET A 1 7.29 22.25 1.75
C MET A 1 7.65 22.07 3.22
N ASP A 2 6.77 21.52 4.03
CA ASP A 2 7.00 21.24 5.45
C ASP A 2 7.64 19.86 5.66
N LYS A 3 8.97 19.83 5.75
CA LYS A 3 9.74 18.60 5.94
C LYS A 3 9.47 17.92 7.30
N ASN A 4 9.06 18.67 8.33
CA ASN A 4 8.75 18.09 9.63
C ASN A 4 7.42 17.33 9.60
N ALA A 5 6.40 17.88 8.95
CA ALA A 5 5.14 17.20 8.72
C ALA A 5 5.34 15.90 7.91
N ILE A 6 6.10 15.98 6.81
CA ILE A 6 6.42 14.83 5.95
C ILE A 6 7.16 13.75 6.75
N LYS A 7 8.18 14.13 7.54
CA LYS A 7 8.92 13.19 8.38
C LYS A 7 8.02 12.52 9.42
N LYS A 8 7.22 13.32 10.13
CA LYS A 8 6.31 12.81 11.17
C LYS A 8 5.34 11.78 10.60
N TYR A 9 4.74 12.09 9.44
CA TYR A 9 3.85 11.17 8.75
C TYR A 9 4.58 9.90 8.31
N ALA A 10 5.70 9.99 7.61
CA ALA A 10 6.41 8.82 7.06
C ALA A 10 6.85 7.83 8.15
N VAL A 11 7.37 8.36 9.28
CA VAL A 11 7.78 7.55 10.44
C VAL A 11 6.60 6.83 11.09
N TRP A 12 5.48 7.55 11.27
CA TRP A 12 4.26 6.99 11.82
C TRP A 12 3.63 5.98 10.86
N ALA A 13 3.52 6.32 9.58
CA ALA A 13 2.89 5.48 8.56
C ALA A 13 3.62 4.13 8.38
N ARG A 14 4.97 4.12 8.49
CA ARG A 14 5.73 2.86 8.47
C ARG A 14 5.27 1.92 9.58
N LYS A 15 5.20 2.41 10.82
CA LYS A 15 4.82 1.59 11.98
C LYS A 15 3.37 1.11 11.87
N GLU A 16 2.49 1.99 11.44
CA GLU A 16 1.07 1.68 11.25
C GLU A 16 0.88 0.63 10.14
N LEU A 17 1.51 0.82 8.97
CA LEU A 17 1.41 -0.13 7.86
C LEU A 17 1.96 -1.51 8.24
N LEU A 18 3.11 -1.59 8.90
CA LEU A 18 3.66 -2.86 9.38
C LEU A 18 2.67 -3.58 10.31
N SER A 19 2.08 -2.84 11.25
CA SER A 19 1.08 -3.40 12.16
C SER A 19 -0.16 -3.89 11.41
N ARG A 20 -0.69 -3.11 10.45
CA ARG A 20 -1.89 -3.46 9.68
C ARG A 20 -1.67 -4.63 8.73
N VAL A 21 -0.52 -4.67 8.05
CA VAL A 21 -0.13 -5.78 7.19
C VAL A 21 0.00 -7.07 8.01
N ALA A 22 0.64 -7.01 9.19
CA ALA A 22 0.74 -8.16 10.10
C ALA A 22 -0.63 -8.62 10.61
N GLN A 23 -1.54 -7.69 10.97
CA GLN A 23 -2.92 -8.02 11.34
C GLN A 23 -3.66 -8.71 10.18
N LYS A 24 -3.43 -8.23 8.95
CA LYS A 24 -4.03 -8.84 7.76
C LYS A 24 -3.49 -10.25 7.51
N ALA A 25 -2.18 -10.47 7.65
CA ALA A 25 -1.57 -11.80 7.56
C ALA A 25 -2.16 -12.76 8.61
N GLN A 26 -2.37 -12.28 9.84
CA GLN A 26 -3.00 -13.06 10.91
C GLN A 26 -4.43 -13.49 10.57
N GLN A 27 -5.22 -12.66 9.88
CA GLN A 27 -6.57 -13.03 9.41
C GLN A 27 -6.52 -14.24 8.46
N TYR A 28 -5.41 -14.41 7.73
CA TYR A 28 -5.14 -15.54 6.85
C TYR A 28 -4.36 -16.68 7.54
N GLY A 29 -4.31 -16.69 8.87
CA GLY A 29 -3.66 -17.74 9.65
C GLY A 29 -2.14 -17.74 9.57
N ILE A 30 -1.52 -16.57 9.37
CA ILE A 30 -0.07 -16.42 9.23
C ILE A 30 0.42 -15.40 10.26
N THR A 31 1.30 -15.87 11.15
CA THR A 31 2.00 -15.04 12.15
C THR A 31 3.51 -15.29 12.05
N GLU A 32 4.30 -14.58 12.84
CA GLU A 32 5.74 -14.79 12.88
C GLU A 32 6.12 -16.18 13.40
N THR A 33 5.31 -16.75 14.29
CA THR A 33 5.60 -18.03 14.98
C THR A 33 4.80 -19.20 14.45
N GLU A 34 3.67 -18.95 13.83
CA GLU A 34 2.72 -20.00 13.41
C GLU A 34 2.15 -19.69 12.03
N MET A 35 2.02 -20.74 11.23
CA MET A 35 1.33 -20.69 9.94
C MET A 35 0.40 -21.87 9.82
N VAL A 36 -0.89 -21.61 9.54
CA VAL A 36 -1.84 -22.65 9.16
C VAL A 36 -1.43 -23.26 7.82
N ASP A 37 -1.68 -24.56 7.63
CA ASP A 37 -1.33 -25.30 6.42
C ASP A 37 -1.66 -24.53 5.13
N ALA A 38 -0.74 -24.54 4.16
CA ALA A 38 -0.87 -23.79 2.90
C ALA A 38 -2.03 -24.27 2.03
N GLY A 39 -2.49 -25.51 2.22
CA GLY A 39 -3.61 -26.11 1.51
C GLY A 39 -4.97 -25.86 2.17
N ALA A 40 -5.02 -25.19 3.33
CA ALA A 40 -6.28 -24.91 4.00
C ALA A 40 -7.23 -24.10 3.11
N ASP A 41 -8.48 -24.55 3.01
CA ASP A 41 -9.58 -23.91 2.28
C ASP A 41 -10.39 -22.92 3.14
N SER A 42 -10.15 -22.95 4.46
CA SER A 42 -10.80 -22.05 5.41
C SER A 42 -9.86 -21.67 6.54
N ILE A 43 -9.98 -20.42 7.01
CA ILE A 43 -9.21 -19.86 8.12
C ILE A 43 -10.16 -19.16 9.09
N ASN A 44 -10.10 -19.54 10.37
CA ASN A 44 -10.95 -18.96 11.42
C ASN A 44 -12.45 -18.98 11.08
N GLY A 45 -12.92 -20.02 10.38
CA GLY A 45 -14.30 -20.17 9.95
C GLY A 45 -14.69 -19.40 8.67
N LYS A 46 -13.78 -18.62 8.09
CA LYS A 46 -13.97 -17.98 6.77
C LYS A 46 -13.46 -18.93 5.68
N VAL A 47 -14.36 -19.32 4.76
CA VAL A 47 -13.98 -20.03 3.54
C VAL A 47 -13.24 -19.07 2.61
N LEU A 48 -12.10 -19.52 2.07
CA LEU A 48 -11.27 -18.73 1.17
C LEU A 48 -11.72 -18.94 -0.28
N SER A 49 -11.69 -17.88 -1.08
CA SER A 49 -11.85 -18.00 -2.54
C SER A 49 -10.64 -18.70 -3.17
N ALA A 50 -10.80 -19.18 -4.40
CA ALA A 50 -9.69 -19.79 -5.14
C ALA A 50 -8.50 -18.82 -5.31
N GLU A 51 -8.80 -17.54 -5.51
CA GLU A 51 -7.81 -16.47 -5.61
C GLU A 51 -7.09 -16.23 -4.27
N GLU A 52 -7.84 -16.08 -3.16
CA GLU A 52 -7.26 -15.95 -1.82
C GLU A 52 -6.38 -17.15 -1.45
N MET A 53 -6.78 -18.38 -1.81
CA MET A 53 -5.96 -19.57 -1.59
C MET A 53 -4.66 -19.53 -2.39
N GLN A 54 -4.69 -19.06 -3.64
CA GLN A 54 -3.49 -18.93 -4.47
C GLN A 54 -2.55 -17.86 -3.92
N GLN A 55 -3.06 -16.66 -3.59
CA GLN A 55 -2.30 -15.56 -3.04
C GLN A 55 -1.70 -15.94 -1.68
N ARG A 56 -2.46 -16.65 -0.84
CA ARG A 56 -1.99 -17.13 0.46
C ARG A 56 -0.85 -18.15 0.32
N ARG A 57 -0.91 -19.07 -0.64
CA ARG A 57 0.20 -20.02 -0.92
C ARG A 57 1.45 -19.29 -1.37
N ALA A 58 1.31 -18.27 -2.22
CA ALA A 58 2.42 -17.44 -2.66
C ALA A 58 3.04 -16.67 -1.48
N LEU A 59 2.22 -16.13 -0.56
CA LEU A 59 2.68 -15.47 0.65
C LEU A 59 3.50 -16.41 1.54
N ILE A 60 2.99 -17.62 1.80
CA ILE A 60 3.69 -18.63 2.61
C ILE A 60 5.03 -19.01 1.95
N ALA A 61 5.06 -19.18 0.63
CA ALA A 61 6.30 -19.47 -0.09
C ALA A 61 7.35 -18.35 0.09
N GLN A 62 6.94 -17.09 -0.03
CA GLN A 62 7.84 -15.94 0.18
C GLN A 62 8.32 -15.83 1.64
N ILE A 63 7.44 -16.10 2.60
CA ILE A 63 7.83 -16.10 4.01
C ILE A 63 8.84 -17.21 4.32
N ASN A 64 8.67 -18.39 3.73
CA ASN A 64 9.63 -19.49 3.88
C ASN A 64 10.99 -19.18 3.24
N GLU A 65 11.01 -18.40 2.16
CA GLU A 65 12.24 -18.00 1.46
C GLU A 65 12.97 -16.86 2.16
N LYS A 66 12.25 -15.80 2.51
CA LYS A 66 12.84 -14.52 2.97
C LYS A 66 12.69 -14.27 4.48
N GLY A 67 11.79 -14.97 5.15
CA GLY A 67 11.39 -14.73 6.52
C GLY A 67 10.19 -13.78 6.66
N TYR A 68 9.41 -13.98 7.72
CA TYR A 68 8.18 -13.24 7.99
C TYR A 68 8.38 -11.72 8.06
N GLN A 69 9.35 -11.27 8.85
CA GLN A 69 9.61 -9.85 9.07
C GLN A 69 9.95 -9.12 7.76
N GLN A 70 10.77 -9.75 6.91
CA GLN A 70 11.16 -9.14 5.65
C GLN A 70 9.97 -9.01 4.69
N VAL A 71 9.14 -10.05 4.58
CA VAL A 71 7.97 -10.02 3.69
C VAL A 71 6.97 -8.97 4.17
N MET A 72 6.71 -8.85 5.49
CA MET A 72 5.83 -7.80 6.03
C MET A 72 6.37 -6.40 5.74
N GLU A 73 7.68 -6.18 5.87
CA GLU A 73 8.34 -4.92 5.51
C GLU A 73 8.20 -4.60 4.02
N GLU A 74 8.43 -5.58 3.13
CA GLU A 74 8.30 -5.39 1.68
C GLU A 74 6.88 -5.00 1.28
N VAL A 75 5.86 -5.66 1.86
CA VAL A 75 4.46 -5.35 1.59
C VAL A 75 4.06 -3.98 2.14
N ALA A 76 4.42 -3.68 3.39
CA ALA A 76 4.13 -2.37 4.00
C ALA A 76 4.78 -1.23 3.21
N TYR A 77 6.02 -1.40 2.79
CA TYR A 77 6.75 -0.45 1.94
C TYR A 77 6.09 -0.28 0.56
N THR A 78 5.62 -1.36 -0.05
CA THR A 78 4.92 -1.32 -1.33
C THR A 78 3.65 -0.47 -1.24
N TRP A 79 2.83 -0.68 -0.21
CA TRP A 79 1.61 0.10 -0.01
C TRP A 79 1.90 1.57 0.33
N PHE A 80 2.92 1.83 1.16
CA PHE A 80 3.36 3.20 1.44
C PHE A 80 3.72 3.97 0.16
N ASN A 81 4.51 3.36 -0.71
CA ASN A 81 4.93 3.98 -1.97
C ASN A 81 3.73 4.21 -2.90
N ARG A 82 2.82 3.25 -3.01
CA ARG A 82 1.62 3.37 -3.85
C ARG A 82 0.69 4.48 -3.36
N PHE A 83 0.43 4.55 -2.06
CA PHE A 83 -0.40 5.63 -1.51
C PHE A 83 0.26 7.00 -1.73
N SER A 84 1.56 7.10 -1.51
CA SER A 84 2.31 8.34 -1.75
C SER A 84 2.27 8.77 -3.21
N ALA A 85 2.47 7.84 -4.14
CA ALA A 85 2.42 8.11 -5.57
C ALA A 85 1.01 8.49 -6.03
N LEU A 86 -0.02 7.74 -5.60
CA LEU A 86 -1.41 8.07 -5.92
C LEU A 86 -1.80 9.46 -5.39
N ARG A 87 -1.35 9.83 -4.17
CA ARG A 87 -1.61 11.16 -3.63
C ARG A 87 -0.95 12.25 -4.46
N PHE A 88 0.32 12.06 -4.84
CA PHE A 88 1.01 12.98 -5.70
C PHE A 88 0.32 13.15 -7.05
N MET A 89 -0.08 12.05 -7.69
CA MET A 89 -0.77 12.08 -8.98
C MET A 89 -2.16 12.72 -8.87
N GLU A 90 -2.88 12.44 -7.79
CA GLU A 90 -4.20 13.02 -7.53
C GLU A 90 -4.12 14.54 -7.42
N VAL A 91 -3.20 15.07 -6.59
CA VAL A 91 -3.06 16.51 -6.35
C VAL A 91 -2.64 17.26 -7.63
N ASN A 92 -1.79 16.64 -8.45
CA ASN A 92 -1.27 17.26 -9.66
C ASN A 92 -2.08 16.96 -10.93
N GLY A 93 -3.21 16.24 -10.80
CA GLY A 93 -4.09 15.93 -11.94
C GLY A 93 -3.48 14.92 -12.93
N TYR A 94 -2.54 14.08 -12.50
CA TYR A 94 -1.85 13.09 -13.34
C TYR A 94 -2.54 11.73 -13.41
N LEU A 95 -3.63 11.53 -12.66
CA LEU A 95 -4.41 10.30 -12.77
C LEU A 95 -5.14 10.26 -14.12
N PRO A 96 -5.02 9.16 -14.89
CA PRO A 96 -5.66 9.05 -16.21
C PRO A 96 -7.18 9.19 -16.15
N SER A 97 -7.79 8.76 -15.07
CA SER A 97 -9.25 8.89 -14.85
C SER A 97 -9.69 10.32 -14.52
N HIS A 98 -8.76 11.21 -14.16
CA HIS A 98 -9.03 12.53 -13.57
C HIS A 98 -9.94 12.51 -12.33
N VAL A 99 -10.13 11.33 -11.72
CA VAL A 99 -10.96 11.13 -10.53
C VAL A 99 -10.05 10.97 -9.31
N ARG A 100 -10.31 11.74 -8.25
CA ARG A 100 -9.52 11.70 -7.02
C ARG A 100 -9.78 10.39 -6.25
N VAL A 101 -8.71 9.74 -5.83
CA VAL A 101 -8.75 8.41 -5.19
C VAL A 101 -8.86 8.47 -3.67
N PHE A 102 -8.47 9.60 -3.06
CA PHE A 102 -8.42 9.78 -1.61
C PHE A 102 -9.32 10.92 -1.13
N THR A 103 -9.48 11.95 -1.93
CA THR A 103 -10.18 13.17 -1.53
C THR A 103 -11.29 13.54 -2.50
N ASP A 104 -12.08 14.54 -2.12
CA ASP A 104 -12.94 15.29 -3.03
C ASP A 104 -12.21 16.53 -3.59
N GLU A 105 -12.91 17.35 -4.36
CA GLU A 105 -12.40 18.58 -4.97
C GLU A 105 -11.96 19.63 -3.95
N ASN A 106 -12.49 19.56 -2.72
CA ASN A 106 -12.16 20.47 -1.62
C ASN A 106 -11.05 19.92 -0.73
N ASN A 107 -10.36 18.85 -1.17
CA ASN A 107 -9.35 18.14 -0.40
C ASN A 107 -9.86 17.54 0.93
N ALA A 108 -11.16 17.35 1.09
CA ALA A 108 -11.70 16.61 2.21
C ALA A 108 -11.48 15.10 2.01
N PHE A 109 -11.26 14.37 3.09
CA PHE A 109 -11.13 12.91 3.07
C PHE A 109 -12.47 12.25 2.69
N LYS A 110 -12.78 12.33 1.42
CA LYS A 110 -13.99 11.79 0.80
C LYS A 110 -13.65 11.31 -0.61
N PRO A 111 -13.20 10.06 -0.77
CA PRO A 111 -12.72 9.56 -2.05
C PRO A 111 -13.75 9.72 -3.18
N GLN A 112 -13.47 10.58 -4.15
CA GLN A 112 -14.34 10.82 -5.32
C GLN A 112 -14.51 9.54 -6.13
N ILE A 113 -13.51 8.68 -6.17
CA ILE A 113 -13.53 7.39 -6.88
C ILE A 113 -14.70 6.48 -6.42
N LEU A 114 -15.16 6.60 -5.18
CA LEU A 114 -16.34 5.87 -4.69
C LEU A 114 -17.64 6.41 -5.26
N ALA A 115 -17.76 7.73 -5.36
CA ALA A 115 -18.94 8.38 -5.94
C ALA A 115 -19.05 8.04 -7.43
N GLU A 116 -17.92 8.11 -8.14
CA GLU A 116 -17.81 7.89 -9.59
C GLU A 116 -17.65 6.43 -10.01
N ALA A 117 -17.68 5.48 -9.06
CA ALA A 117 -17.32 4.07 -9.29
C ALA A 117 -18.02 3.42 -10.51
N LEU A 118 -19.29 3.77 -10.76
CA LEU A 118 -20.06 3.23 -11.90
C LEU A 118 -19.68 3.87 -13.24
N HIS A 119 -19.13 5.08 -13.21
CA HIS A 119 -18.75 5.85 -14.39
C HIS A 119 -17.27 5.76 -14.73
N LEU A 120 -16.48 5.14 -13.84
CA LEU A 120 -15.05 4.95 -14.09
C LEU A 120 -14.79 4.10 -15.32
N GLU A 121 -13.84 4.54 -16.13
CA GLU A 121 -13.31 3.79 -17.26
C GLU A 121 -11.83 3.48 -16.99
N LEU A 122 -11.57 2.38 -16.28
CA LEU A 122 -10.25 1.87 -16.00
C LEU A 122 -10.04 0.51 -16.66
N ASP A 123 -8.84 0.26 -17.14
CA ASP A 123 -8.49 -1.04 -17.69
C ASP A 123 -8.73 -2.14 -16.65
N LYS A 124 -9.39 -3.22 -17.09
CA LYS A 124 -9.76 -4.39 -16.24
C LYS A 124 -10.72 -4.08 -15.08
N LEU A 125 -11.42 -2.96 -15.10
CA LEU A 125 -12.50 -2.71 -14.15
C LEU A 125 -13.70 -3.61 -14.46
N ASP A 126 -14.04 -4.48 -13.52
CA ASP A 126 -15.25 -5.31 -13.58
C ASP A 126 -16.44 -4.51 -13.05
N LYS A 127 -17.31 -4.07 -13.96
CA LYS A 127 -18.52 -3.29 -13.64
C LYS A 127 -19.52 -4.11 -12.83
N ASP A 128 -19.65 -5.41 -13.09
CA ASP A 128 -20.59 -6.26 -12.36
C ASP A 128 -20.18 -6.39 -10.90
N LYS A 129 -18.85 -6.54 -10.64
CA LYS A 129 -18.29 -6.51 -9.27
C LYS A 129 -18.56 -5.18 -8.58
N VAL A 130 -18.41 -4.05 -9.29
CA VAL A 130 -18.71 -2.72 -8.74
C VAL A 130 -20.19 -2.62 -8.35
N TYR A 131 -21.09 -3.05 -9.23
CA TYR A 131 -22.54 -3.08 -8.95
C TYR A 131 -22.86 -3.93 -7.73
N ALA A 132 -22.36 -5.16 -7.67
CA ALA A 132 -22.59 -6.09 -6.57
C ALA A 132 -22.13 -5.52 -5.21
N LEU A 133 -20.92 -4.91 -5.16
CA LEU A 133 -20.39 -4.32 -3.94
C LEU A 133 -21.16 -3.07 -3.51
N LYS A 134 -21.67 -2.27 -4.46
CA LYS A 134 -22.53 -1.11 -4.14
C LYS A 134 -23.90 -1.54 -3.65
N GLU A 135 -24.53 -2.51 -4.30
CA GLU A 135 -25.86 -3.02 -3.93
C GLU A 135 -25.86 -3.66 -2.53
N THR A 136 -24.77 -4.30 -2.17
CA THR A 136 -24.59 -4.94 -0.86
C THR A 136 -23.98 -4.01 0.20
N GLU A 137 -23.84 -2.71 -0.10
CA GLU A 137 -23.29 -1.67 0.81
C GLU A 137 -21.87 -2.00 1.35
N GLN A 138 -21.10 -2.81 0.62
CA GLN A 138 -19.72 -3.17 0.98
C GLN A 138 -18.73 -2.07 0.55
N THR A 139 -18.87 -0.88 1.13
CA THR A 139 -18.12 0.33 0.72
C THR A 139 -16.61 0.17 0.89
N GLU A 140 -16.15 -0.45 1.98
CA GLU A 140 -14.71 -0.67 2.21
C GLU A 140 -14.11 -1.63 1.17
N GLU A 141 -14.81 -2.73 0.87
CA GLU A 141 -14.35 -3.70 -0.14
C GLU A 141 -14.39 -3.10 -1.55
N LEU A 142 -15.40 -2.29 -1.86
CA LEU A 142 -15.46 -1.53 -3.10
C LEU A 142 -14.26 -0.58 -3.21
N TYR A 143 -13.94 0.15 -2.14
CA TYR A 143 -12.82 1.08 -2.14
C TYR A 143 -11.49 0.37 -2.36
N LYS A 144 -11.25 -0.72 -1.65
CA LYS A 144 -10.03 -1.55 -1.82
C LYS A 144 -9.92 -2.09 -3.24
N TYR A 145 -11.00 -2.58 -3.80
CA TYR A 145 -11.06 -3.05 -5.19
C TYR A 145 -10.70 -1.94 -6.18
N LEU A 146 -11.31 -0.75 -6.04
CA LEU A 146 -11.02 0.40 -6.90
C LEU A 146 -9.58 0.88 -6.79
N LEU A 147 -8.99 0.88 -5.58
CA LEU A 147 -7.57 1.21 -5.38
C LEU A 147 -6.65 0.23 -6.11
N ILE A 148 -6.95 -1.08 -6.04
CA ILE A 148 -6.17 -2.12 -6.73
C ILE A 148 -6.26 -1.94 -8.24
N VAL A 149 -7.46 -1.76 -8.77
CA VAL A 149 -7.68 -1.54 -10.22
C VAL A 149 -6.97 -0.26 -10.68
N GLN A 150 -7.05 0.84 -9.90
CA GLN A 150 -6.35 2.08 -10.21
C GLN A 150 -4.83 1.90 -10.21
N CYS A 151 -4.26 1.19 -9.23
CA CYS A 151 -2.84 0.87 -9.21
C CYS A 151 -2.44 0.02 -10.43
N ASN A 152 -3.23 -0.98 -10.79
CA ASN A 152 -2.96 -1.84 -11.93
C ASN A 152 -3.07 -1.10 -13.27
N ALA A 153 -3.99 -0.16 -13.41
CA ALA A 153 -4.10 0.70 -14.59
C ALA A 153 -2.86 1.59 -14.77
N LEU A 154 -2.23 2.00 -13.67
CA LEU A 154 -1.00 2.81 -13.71
C LEU A 154 0.26 1.99 -14.06
N ASN A 155 0.21 0.66 -14.06
CA ASN A 155 1.34 -0.18 -14.45
C ASN A 155 1.86 0.12 -15.85
N SER A 156 0.96 0.42 -16.80
CA SER A 156 1.35 0.75 -18.19
C SER A 156 2.11 2.08 -18.29
N ILE A 157 1.91 2.99 -17.36
CA ILE A 157 2.51 4.34 -17.33
C ILE A 157 3.78 4.32 -16.47
N LEU A 158 3.74 3.64 -15.33
CA LEU A 158 4.76 3.62 -14.28
C LEU A 158 5.08 2.19 -13.82
N PRO A 159 5.62 1.31 -14.69
CA PRO A 159 5.80 -0.10 -14.36
C PRO A 159 6.76 -0.34 -13.19
N GLY A 160 7.74 0.54 -12.97
CA GLY A 160 8.67 0.43 -11.84
C GLY A 160 8.05 0.67 -10.48
N MET A 161 6.94 1.45 -10.42
CA MET A 161 6.25 1.78 -9.17
C MET A 161 4.97 0.99 -8.96
N PHE A 162 4.23 0.79 -10.03
CA PHE A 162 2.96 0.10 -10.02
C PHE A 162 3.07 -1.25 -10.74
N GLN A 163 3.95 -2.14 -10.26
CA GLN A 163 3.92 -3.53 -10.70
C GLN A 163 2.53 -4.10 -10.47
N THR A 164 2.06 -4.91 -11.41
CA THR A 164 0.71 -5.48 -11.33
C THR A 164 0.50 -6.18 -9.99
N ILE A 165 -0.54 -5.78 -9.28
CA ILE A 165 -0.99 -6.45 -8.06
C ILE A 165 -1.90 -7.60 -8.51
N ALA A 166 -1.44 -8.82 -8.38
CA ALA A 166 -2.22 -10.02 -8.59
C ALA A 166 -1.65 -11.15 -7.70
N ASP A 167 -1.06 -10.75 -6.58
CA ASP A 167 -0.33 -11.64 -5.69
C ASP A 167 -0.69 -11.39 -4.23
N TYR A 168 0.09 -11.93 -3.33
CA TYR A 168 -0.10 -11.77 -1.88
C TYR A 168 -0.05 -10.31 -1.37
N THR A 169 0.47 -9.37 -2.18
CA THR A 169 0.45 -7.94 -1.82
C THR A 169 -0.99 -7.41 -1.78
N GLU A 170 -1.85 -7.89 -2.70
CA GLU A 170 -3.29 -7.60 -2.67
C GLU A 170 -3.95 -8.17 -1.43
N LEU A 171 -3.67 -9.45 -1.12
CA LEU A 171 -4.20 -10.14 0.05
C LEU A 171 -3.91 -9.38 1.34
N LEU A 172 -2.76 -8.71 1.41
CA LEU A 172 -2.28 -7.98 2.58
C LEU A 172 -2.59 -6.47 2.55
N LEU A 173 -3.43 -6.00 1.62
CA LEU A 173 -3.92 -4.62 1.67
C LEU A 173 -4.66 -4.39 3.00
N PRO A 174 -4.26 -3.38 3.79
CA PRO A 174 -4.87 -3.09 5.09
C PRO A 174 -6.38 -2.89 5.01
N ASP A 175 -7.07 -3.28 6.06
CA ASP A 175 -8.49 -2.97 6.26
C ASP A 175 -8.69 -1.57 6.87
N ASN A 176 -9.93 -1.08 6.84
CA ASN A 176 -10.34 0.18 7.44
C ASN A 176 -9.64 1.42 6.86
N LEU A 177 -9.40 1.42 5.56
CA LEU A 177 -8.75 2.53 4.86
C LEU A 177 -9.58 3.81 4.84
N LEU A 178 -10.92 3.69 4.92
CA LEU A 178 -11.88 4.82 4.95
C LEU A 178 -12.11 5.40 6.34
N ARG A 179 -11.50 4.83 7.39
CA ARG A 179 -11.70 5.30 8.76
C ARG A 179 -10.82 6.49 9.10
N GLU A 180 -11.31 7.32 10.02
CA GLU A 180 -10.50 8.30 10.73
C GLU A 180 -9.32 7.61 11.42
N GLY A 181 -8.13 8.21 11.37
CA GLY A 181 -6.90 7.61 11.85
C GLY A 181 -6.27 6.56 10.92
N SER A 182 -6.88 6.27 9.75
CA SER A 182 -6.25 5.40 8.76
C SER A 182 -4.98 6.02 8.17
N VAL A 183 -4.16 5.18 7.56
CA VAL A 183 -2.91 5.63 6.92
C VAL A 183 -3.16 6.67 5.84
N ILE A 184 -4.28 6.56 5.12
CA ILE A 184 -4.66 7.50 4.05
C ILE A 184 -5.17 8.81 4.66
N GLU A 185 -6.09 8.75 5.63
CA GLU A 185 -6.62 9.94 6.29
C GLU A 185 -5.51 10.73 6.96
N GLN A 186 -4.60 10.07 7.66
CA GLN A 186 -3.46 10.72 8.31
C GLN A 186 -2.46 11.32 7.29
N MET A 187 -2.33 10.75 6.10
CA MET A 187 -1.55 11.36 5.01
C MET A 187 -2.14 12.70 4.59
N ILE A 188 -3.46 12.77 4.46
CA ILE A 188 -4.18 13.97 4.03
C ILE A 188 -4.15 15.03 5.13
N SER A 189 -4.41 14.65 6.38
CA SER A 189 -4.51 15.57 7.50
C SER A 189 -3.15 16.11 7.98
N GLN A 190 -2.09 15.29 7.95
CA GLN A 190 -0.76 15.68 8.44
C GLN A 190 0.11 16.36 7.38
N VAL A 191 -0.10 16.04 6.08
CA VAL A 191 0.70 16.60 5.00
C VAL A 191 -0.20 17.46 4.09
N PRO A 192 -0.24 18.78 4.29
CA PRO A 192 -1.07 19.70 3.52
C PRO A 192 -0.89 19.56 2.01
N GLU A 193 -1.96 19.81 1.24
CA GLU A 193 -1.98 19.65 -0.21
C GLU A 193 -0.87 20.44 -0.92
N ASP A 194 -0.58 21.65 -0.46
CA ASP A 194 0.48 22.51 -1.01
C ASP A 194 1.88 21.85 -0.98
N ASN A 195 2.09 20.86 -0.12
CA ASN A 195 3.35 20.13 -0.10
C ASN A 195 3.48 19.12 -1.25
N TRP A 196 2.37 18.73 -1.85
CA TRP A 196 2.31 17.78 -2.96
C TRP A 196 2.29 18.47 -4.33
N GLN A 197 1.87 19.75 -4.38
CA GLN A 197 1.67 20.49 -5.61
C GLN A 197 3.00 20.79 -6.28
N ASP A 198 3.19 20.32 -7.53
CA ASP A 198 4.41 20.47 -8.34
C ASP A 198 5.72 20.07 -7.64
N ALA A 199 5.61 19.24 -6.60
CA ALA A 199 6.71 18.96 -5.68
C ALA A 199 7.16 17.48 -5.75
N VAL A 200 7.71 17.03 -6.87
CA VAL A 200 8.24 15.64 -7.03
C VAL A 200 9.18 15.25 -5.89
N GLN A 201 9.91 16.21 -5.33
CA GLN A 201 10.83 15.99 -4.22
C GLN A 201 10.15 15.43 -2.96
N ILE A 202 8.82 15.60 -2.79
CA ILE A 202 8.09 15.04 -1.63
C ILE A 202 8.20 13.52 -1.59
N ILE A 203 8.16 12.88 -2.75
CA ILE A 203 8.30 11.42 -2.85
C ILE A 203 9.69 11.00 -2.33
N GLY A 204 10.74 11.72 -2.73
CA GLY A 204 12.10 11.47 -2.23
C GLY A 204 12.22 11.65 -0.72
N TRP A 205 11.59 12.68 -0.14
CA TRP A 205 11.57 12.89 1.30
C TRP A 205 10.78 11.81 2.06
N LEU A 206 9.59 11.44 1.58
CA LEU A 206 8.79 10.35 2.15
C LEU A 206 9.59 9.05 2.17
N TYR A 207 10.20 8.69 1.03
CA TYR A 207 11.07 7.53 0.90
C TYR A 207 12.24 7.57 1.90
N GLN A 208 12.97 8.69 1.95
CA GLN A 208 14.12 8.84 2.83
C GLN A 208 13.74 8.69 4.31
N TYR A 209 12.64 9.32 4.73
CA TYR A 209 12.22 9.27 6.13
C TYR A 209 11.68 7.89 6.52
N TYR A 210 10.95 7.23 5.62
CA TYR A 210 10.51 5.85 5.83
C TYR A 210 11.70 4.90 6.04
N ASN A 211 12.74 5.01 5.22
CA ASN A 211 13.90 4.13 5.28
C ASN A 211 14.90 4.48 6.40
N ASN A 212 14.94 5.72 6.88
CA ASN A 212 15.80 6.09 8.00
C ASN A 212 15.40 5.35 9.27
N GLU A 213 14.11 5.20 9.55
CA GLU A 213 13.62 4.39 10.68
C GLU A 213 14.09 2.94 10.58
N LYS A 214 14.04 2.35 9.37
CA LYS A 214 14.53 0.99 9.14
C LYS A 214 16.03 0.87 9.42
N LYS A 215 16.85 1.86 9.05
CA LYS A 215 18.28 1.89 9.37
C LYS A 215 18.52 1.97 10.87
N ASP A 216 17.76 2.81 11.58
CA ASP A 216 17.89 2.97 13.02
C ASP A 216 17.54 1.67 13.77
N ASP A 217 16.50 0.95 13.33
CA ASP A 217 16.11 -0.36 13.85
C ASP A 217 17.23 -1.40 13.62
N VAL A 218 17.83 -1.41 12.42
CA VAL A 218 18.95 -2.29 12.08
C VAL A 218 20.17 -1.97 12.95
N PHE A 219 20.54 -0.70 13.14
CA PHE A 219 21.64 -0.30 14.01
C PHE A 219 21.39 -0.62 15.48
N ALA A 220 20.15 -0.48 15.95
CA ALA A 220 19.78 -0.88 17.30
C ALA A 220 19.93 -2.40 17.52
N THR A 221 19.60 -3.19 16.49
CA THR A 221 19.77 -4.65 16.51
C THR A 221 21.24 -5.07 16.46
N LEU A 222 22.07 -4.39 15.64
CA LEU A 222 23.52 -4.61 15.58
C LEU A 222 24.19 -4.35 16.94
N LYS A 223 23.79 -3.28 17.64
CA LYS A 223 24.31 -2.96 18.98
C LYS A 223 23.98 -4.03 20.02
N LYS A 224 22.96 -4.86 19.79
CA LYS A 224 22.58 -5.99 20.65
C LYS A 224 23.30 -7.31 20.31
N ASN A 225 24.36 -7.29 19.47
CA ASN A 225 25.13 -8.47 19.03
C ASN A 225 24.31 -9.55 18.29
N VAL A 226 23.26 -9.17 17.59
CA VAL A 226 22.52 -10.08 16.71
C VAL A 226 23.23 -10.13 15.35
N LYS A 227 23.60 -11.32 14.87
CA LYS A 227 24.16 -11.50 13.52
C LYS A 227 23.12 -11.12 12.46
N ILE A 228 23.44 -10.11 11.66
CA ILE A 228 22.63 -9.74 10.49
C ILE A 228 23.17 -10.50 9.29
N THR A 229 22.31 -11.23 8.59
CA THR A 229 22.62 -11.81 7.29
C THR A 229 22.70 -10.70 6.24
N LYS A 230 23.57 -10.87 5.24
CA LYS A 230 24.08 -9.85 4.29
C LYS A 230 23.06 -9.23 3.32
N GLU A 231 21.75 -9.48 3.43
CA GLU A 231 20.78 -9.24 2.37
C GLU A 231 19.90 -7.97 2.51
N VAL A 232 20.31 -7.01 3.33
CA VAL A 232 19.64 -5.70 3.34
C VAL A 232 20.31 -4.77 2.34
N HIS A 233 20.22 -5.07 1.04
CA HIS A 233 20.53 -4.12 -0.01
C HIS A 233 19.35 -3.19 -0.24
N PHE A 234 19.54 -1.93 0.16
CA PHE A 234 18.62 -0.85 -0.18
C PHE A 234 18.90 -0.36 -1.60
N ASN A 235 18.00 -0.60 -2.51
CA ASN A 235 18.08 -0.06 -3.86
C ASN A 235 17.49 1.37 -3.88
N THR A 236 18.23 2.31 -3.25
CA THR A 236 17.87 3.75 -3.20
C THR A 236 17.96 4.41 -4.57
N GLU A 237 18.87 3.95 -5.43
CA GLU A 237 19.06 4.53 -6.77
C GLU A 237 17.94 4.14 -7.73
N GLU A 238 17.40 2.94 -7.61
CA GLU A 238 16.35 2.44 -8.51
C GLU A 238 15.01 3.15 -8.30
N ALA A 239 14.65 3.47 -7.06
CA ALA A 239 13.43 4.23 -6.76
C ALA A 239 13.53 5.69 -7.21
N LEU A 240 14.70 6.33 -7.05
CA LEU A 240 14.94 7.70 -7.53
C LEU A 240 15.02 7.78 -9.06
N ASN A 241 15.64 6.80 -9.71
CA ASN A 241 15.73 6.74 -11.17
C ASN A 241 14.37 6.49 -11.82
N ASN A 242 13.49 5.69 -11.19
CA ASN A 242 12.14 5.46 -11.67
C ASN A 242 11.28 6.74 -11.62
N PHE A 243 11.53 7.66 -10.68
CA PHE A 243 10.86 8.97 -10.63
C PHE A 243 11.48 10.01 -11.55
N SER A 244 12.81 10.01 -11.74
CA SER A 244 13.50 10.97 -12.62
C SER A 244 13.15 10.79 -14.11
N ASN A 245 12.68 9.61 -14.50
CA ASN A 245 12.24 9.30 -15.86
C ASN A 245 10.77 9.70 -16.13
N LEU A 246 10.11 10.34 -15.15
CA LEU A 246 8.72 10.78 -15.22
C LEU A 246 8.55 12.26 -15.59
N LEU A 247 9.64 13.00 -15.66
CA LEU A 247 9.70 14.41 -16.05
C LEU A 247 10.34 14.54 -17.44
#